data_377aef6bbea1d33582690c903b420cba
#
_entry.id   377aef6bbea1d33582690c903b420cba
#
_cell.length_a   1.000
_cell.length_b   1.000
_cell.length_c   1.000
_cell.angle_alpha   90.00
_cell.angle_beta   90.00
_cell.angle_gamma   90.00
#
_symmetry.space_group_name_H-M   'P 1'
#
loop_
_entity.id
_entity.type
_entity.pdbx_description
1 polymer ?
#
loop_
_entity_poly.entity_id
_entity_poly.type
_entity_poly.pdbx_seq_one_letter_code
_entity_poly.pdbx_strand_id
1 'polypeptide(L)'
;MSTSPVVITSLEVQDFKRVQLVRYTPKASGLTVIGGRNSQGKSSTLDAVKMLFGGEKFTPSSPIHEGAAKSILTGTLSNGLSVKVSITPNGAYYTITDPSGKKSGITLLKETVPQIALDLPAFLQASDKEKAKTLLKIIGVDLTPFEERHAKLYKEREDFGRLRDRAKGHAESMPYNEAVGTELLTPADIMAELEKKVAVNARNRETRQKADQARVNIKTQEERISAQQQLVDDLEKRLTDAKRELILREAGKTALQDALDCALKGAAAVQDEDVTALKTRMAQIEDTNQEVRKNLEREKALAEAEGYAEEYRALTSQIESNQAEMRALLDGAEMPLDGLSVEGGALTYKGKAWDCMGDAERLKVATSIVRKVNPSCGFVLLDGLERMDIPTLETFGIWLQDQGLQVLGTKVSSGPECSIIIEDGRIAGEAEPEEEISFG
;
A
#
# COMPACT_ATOMS: atom_id res chain seq x y z
N MET A 1 9.31 41.49 17.95
CA MET A 1 8.21 42.17 18.68
C MET A 1 6.95 41.37 18.40
N SER A 2 6.40 40.69 19.38
CA SER A 2 5.13 39.96 19.24
C SER A 2 4.02 40.99 19.12
N THR A 3 3.56 41.26 17.89
CA THR A 3 2.38 42.06 17.67
C THR A 3 1.16 41.28 18.15
N SER A 4 0.39 41.83 19.08
CA SER A 4 -0.86 41.20 19.52
C SER A 4 -1.76 40.89 18.31
N PRO A 5 -2.46 39.76 18.30
CA PRO A 5 -3.37 39.40 17.21
C PRO A 5 -4.42 40.50 16.97
N VAL A 6 -4.68 40.78 15.72
CA VAL A 6 -5.63 41.86 15.31
C VAL A 6 -7.05 41.35 15.45
N VAL A 7 -7.87 42.03 16.22
CA VAL A 7 -9.29 41.73 16.46
C VAL A 7 -10.21 42.85 15.98
N ILE A 8 -11.50 42.57 15.80
CA ILE A 8 -12.52 43.53 15.46
C ILE A 8 -12.89 44.30 16.72
N THR A 9 -12.70 45.62 16.72
CA THR A 9 -13.04 46.53 17.86
C THR A 9 -14.36 47.22 17.69
N SER A 10 -14.79 47.46 16.47
CA SER A 10 -16.13 48.03 16.22
C SER A 10 -16.68 47.51 14.90
N LEU A 11 -17.99 47.39 14.83
CA LEU A 11 -18.73 47.01 13.64
C LEU A 11 -20.00 47.83 13.55
N GLU A 12 -20.22 48.40 12.37
CA GLU A 12 -21.47 49.05 12.01
C GLU A 12 -21.93 48.58 10.64
N VAL A 13 -23.14 48.05 10.59
CA VAL A 13 -23.77 47.51 9.37
C VAL A 13 -25.09 48.29 9.20
N GLN A 14 -25.20 49.00 8.08
CA GLN A 14 -26.39 49.78 7.75
C GLN A 14 -26.93 49.34 6.39
N ASP A 15 -28.22 49.05 6.35
CA ASP A 15 -29.01 48.76 5.14
C ASP A 15 -28.40 47.60 4.29
N PHE A 16 -27.95 46.54 4.94
CA PHE A 16 -27.32 45.40 4.28
C PHE A 16 -28.16 44.13 4.40
N LYS A 17 -28.58 43.57 3.27
CA LYS A 17 -29.47 42.41 3.20
C LYS A 17 -30.68 42.56 4.11
N ARG A 18 -30.77 41.76 5.19
CA ARG A 18 -31.85 41.83 6.20
C ARG A 18 -31.51 42.72 7.39
N VAL A 19 -30.33 43.34 7.42
CA VAL A 19 -29.91 44.24 8.47
C VAL A 19 -30.32 45.68 8.09
N GLN A 20 -31.03 46.37 8.96
CA GLN A 20 -31.29 47.77 8.86
C GLN A 20 -30.18 48.58 9.54
N LEU A 21 -29.93 48.32 10.83
CA LEU A 21 -28.85 48.96 11.57
C LEU A 21 -28.39 48.05 12.71
N VAL A 22 -27.10 47.66 12.68
CA VAL A 22 -26.43 46.95 13.77
C VAL A 22 -25.14 47.67 14.07
N ARG A 23 -25.01 48.22 15.28
CA ARG A 23 -23.79 48.80 15.82
C ARG A 23 -23.33 47.96 17.00
N TYR A 24 -22.12 47.43 16.92
CA TYR A 24 -21.68 46.49 17.95
C TYR A 24 -20.17 46.52 18.18
N THR A 25 -19.79 46.43 19.44
CA THR A 25 -18.39 46.28 19.87
C THR A 25 -18.17 44.85 20.37
N PRO A 26 -17.54 43.98 19.56
CA PRO A 26 -17.29 42.61 19.96
C PRO A 26 -16.33 42.49 21.17
N LYS A 27 -16.42 41.41 21.96
CA LYS A 27 -15.45 41.12 23.00
C LYS A 27 -14.06 40.94 22.35
N ALA A 28 -13.01 41.41 22.99
CA ALA A 28 -11.64 41.32 22.45
C ALA A 28 -11.14 39.87 22.31
N SER A 29 -11.66 38.94 23.11
CA SER A 29 -11.38 37.49 23.02
C SER A 29 -12.58 36.67 23.48
N GLY A 30 -12.61 35.39 23.13
CA GLY A 30 -13.71 34.50 23.44
C GLY A 30 -14.84 34.59 22.40
N LEU A 31 -16.00 34.04 22.74
CA LEU A 31 -17.13 33.90 21.85
C LEU A 31 -18.13 35.06 22.01
N THR A 32 -18.45 35.71 20.91
CA THR A 32 -19.56 36.61 20.75
C THR A 32 -20.68 35.92 20.02
N VAL A 33 -21.80 35.66 20.66
CA VAL A 33 -22.97 35.00 20.07
C VAL A 33 -23.97 36.02 19.59
N ILE A 34 -24.22 36.05 18.28
CA ILE A 34 -25.28 36.84 17.64
C ILE A 34 -26.54 35.98 17.59
N GLY A 35 -27.47 36.27 18.50
CA GLY A 35 -28.75 35.58 18.63
C GLY A 35 -29.87 36.20 17.80
N GLY A 36 -31.03 35.54 17.83
CA GLY A 36 -32.27 35.99 17.20
C GLY A 36 -33.01 34.88 16.51
N ARG A 37 -34.27 35.07 16.18
CA ARG A 37 -35.09 34.10 15.44
C ARG A 37 -34.58 33.96 13.99
N ASN A 38 -35.10 32.95 13.26
CA ASN A 38 -34.77 32.82 11.83
C ASN A 38 -35.17 34.06 11.05
N SER A 39 -34.38 34.38 10.05
CA SER A 39 -34.61 35.48 9.10
C SER A 39 -34.50 36.90 9.68
N GLN A 40 -33.99 37.07 10.90
CA GLN A 40 -33.88 38.39 11.57
C GLN A 40 -32.60 39.17 11.19
N GLY A 41 -31.68 38.63 10.40
CA GLY A 41 -30.48 39.34 9.96
C GLY A 41 -29.16 38.83 10.56
N LYS A 42 -29.16 37.75 11.39
CA LYS A 42 -27.93 37.17 12.01
C LYS A 42 -26.84 36.83 10.99
N SER A 43 -27.14 35.94 10.03
CA SER A 43 -26.19 35.58 8.99
C SER A 43 -25.86 36.74 8.06
N SER A 44 -26.81 37.71 7.87
CA SER A 44 -26.54 38.94 7.14
C SER A 44 -25.47 39.78 7.82
N THR A 45 -25.45 39.83 9.16
CA THR A 45 -24.39 40.49 9.93
C THR A 45 -23.02 39.85 9.70
N LEU A 46 -22.94 38.51 9.74
CA LEU A 46 -21.69 37.83 9.41
C LEU A 46 -21.25 38.03 7.95
N ASP A 47 -22.19 38.02 7.01
CA ASP A 47 -21.91 38.29 5.60
C ASP A 47 -21.38 39.71 5.40
N ALA A 48 -21.88 40.68 6.17
CA ALA A 48 -21.35 42.05 6.18
C ALA A 48 -19.89 42.09 6.65
N VAL A 49 -19.54 41.32 7.71
CA VAL A 49 -18.15 41.20 8.19
C VAL A 49 -17.26 40.49 7.15
N LYS A 50 -17.77 39.44 6.51
CA LYS A 50 -17.05 38.74 5.41
C LYS A 50 -16.76 39.71 4.26
N MET A 51 -17.74 40.49 3.82
CA MET A 51 -17.58 41.46 2.75
C MET A 51 -16.64 42.59 3.16
N LEU A 52 -16.80 43.11 4.36
CA LEU A 52 -16.01 44.23 4.89
C LEU A 52 -14.52 43.93 4.91
N PHE A 53 -14.14 42.74 5.42
CA PHE A 53 -12.74 42.37 5.59
C PHE A 53 -12.20 41.38 4.52
N GLY A 54 -13.08 40.73 3.76
CA GLY A 54 -12.71 39.77 2.71
C GLY A 54 -12.70 40.33 1.30
N GLY A 55 -13.33 41.48 1.10
CA GLY A 55 -13.39 42.18 -0.19
C GLY A 55 -14.53 41.69 -1.09
N GLU A 56 -14.50 42.13 -2.35
CA GLU A 56 -15.61 42.02 -3.31
C GLU A 56 -16.08 40.57 -3.58
N LYS A 57 -15.20 39.58 -3.45
CA LYS A 57 -15.57 38.16 -3.66
C LYS A 57 -16.64 37.65 -2.68
N PHE A 58 -16.85 38.31 -1.57
CA PHE A 58 -17.90 38.02 -0.59
C PHE A 58 -19.14 38.86 -0.77
N THR A 59 -19.25 39.61 -1.87
CA THR A 59 -20.45 40.42 -2.17
C THR A 59 -21.61 39.49 -2.49
N PRO A 60 -22.72 39.54 -1.73
CA PRO A 60 -23.90 38.74 -2.04
C PRO A 60 -24.60 39.28 -3.30
N SER A 61 -25.46 38.45 -3.90
CA SER A 61 -26.21 38.82 -5.10
C SER A 61 -27.15 40.03 -4.90
N SER A 62 -27.67 40.23 -3.67
CA SER A 62 -28.54 41.35 -3.30
C SER A 62 -28.03 41.92 -1.97
N PRO A 63 -27.00 42.79 -2.01
CA PRO A 63 -26.35 43.29 -0.80
C PRO A 63 -27.13 44.43 -0.11
N ILE A 64 -27.93 45.21 -0.85
CA ILE A 64 -28.66 46.37 -0.32
C ILE A 64 -29.98 45.90 0.29
N HIS A 65 -30.34 46.48 1.45
CA HIS A 65 -31.62 46.22 2.13
C HIS A 65 -32.79 46.69 1.27
N GLU A 66 -33.88 45.96 1.30
CA GLU A 66 -35.10 46.32 0.55
C GLU A 66 -35.61 47.74 0.95
N GLY A 67 -35.80 48.58 -0.03
CA GLY A 67 -36.21 49.99 0.19
C GLY A 67 -35.07 50.99 0.42
N ALA A 68 -33.82 50.52 0.61
CA ALA A 68 -32.69 51.42 0.80
C ALA A 68 -31.99 51.75 -0.53
N ALA A 69 -31.46 53.00 -0.63
CA ALA A 69 -30.72 53.44 -1.82
C ALA A 69 -29.26 52.93 -1.86
N LYS A 70 -28.68 52.66 -0.72
CA LYS A 70 -27.28 52.19 -0.56
C LYS A 70 -27.12 51.45 0.76
N SER A 71 -26.08 50.66 0.86
CA SER A 71 -25.66 50.03 2.11
C SER A 71 -24.30 50.59 2.54
N ILE A 72 -24.09 50.71 3.85
CA ILE A 72 -22.83 51.18 4.43
C ILE A 72 -22.36 50.18 5.47
N LEU A 73 -21.14 49.64 5.28
CA LEU A 73 -20.49 48.81 6.24
C LEU A 73 -19.25 49.53 6.76
N THR A 74 -19.07 49.56 8.08
CA THR A 74 -17.88 50.15 8.70
C THR A 74 -17.34 49.21 9.79
N GLY A 75 -16.05 49.02 9.84
CA GLY A 75 -15.41 48.24 10.89
C GLY A 75 -14.02 48.73 11.18
N THR A 76 -13.61 48.57 12.43
CA THR A 76 -12.29 48.97 12.90
C THR A 76 -11.62 47.76 13.55
N LEU A 77 -10.33 47.60 13.30
CA LEU A 77 -9.50 46.56 13.88
C LEU A 77 -8.62 47.12 15.00
N SER A 78 -8.17 46.26 15.92
CA SER A 78 -7.38 46.67 17.09
C SER A 78 -6.02 47.30 16.75
N ASN A 79 -5.50 47.06 15.55
CA ASN A 79 -4.31 47.75 15.05
C ASN A 79 -4.57 49.16 14.50
N GLY A 80 -5.81 49.67 14.60
CA GLY A 80 -6.21 50.98 14.11
C GLY A 80 -6.60 51.04 12.63
N LEU A 81 -6.58 49.91 11.93
CA LEU A 81 -7.07 49.84 10.56
C LEU A 81 -8.60 49.98 10.53
N SER A 82 -9.10 50.97 9.79
CA SER A 82 -10.53 51.18 9.58
C SER A 82 -10.91 50.88 8.13
N VAL A 83 -12.00 50.15 7.95
CA VAL A 83 -12.53 49.77 6.65
C VAL A 83 -13.96 50.25 6.55
N LYS A 84 -14.27 51.01 5.48
CA LYS A 84 -15.63 51.41 5.13
C LYS A 84 -15.95 50.93 3.72
N VAL A 85 -17.09 50.27 3.56
CA VAL A 85 -17.61 49.87 2.25
C VAL A 85 -18.93 50.55 2.01
N SER A 86 -19.03 51.29 0.91
CA SER A 86 -20.27 51.86 0.43
C SER A 86 -20.76 51.09 -0.78
N ILE A 87 -21.91 50.46 -0.68
CA ILE A 87 -22.49 49.59 -1.71
C ILE A 87 -23.66 50.34 -2.34
N THR A 88 -23.60 50.53 -3.64
CA THR A 88 -24.63 51.16 -4.47
C THR A 88 -25.07 50.19 -5.56
N PRO A 89 -26.15 50.43 -6.29
CA PRO A 89 -26.52 49.63 -7.46
C PRO A 89 -25.41 49.51 -8.52
N ASN A 90 -24.45 50.45 -8.52
CA ASN A 90 -23.35 50.48 -9.49
C ASN A 90 -22.09 49.76 -9.01
N GLY A 91 -22.06 49.23 -7.78
CA GLY A 91 -20.94 48.47 -7.23
C GLY A 91 -20.58 48.82 -5.79
N ALA A 92 -19.52 48.18 -5.29
CA ALA A 92 -19.00 48.35 -3.93
C ALA A 92 -17.72 49.19 -3.94
N TYR A 93 -17.66 50.22 -3.10
CA TYR A 93 -16.54 51.15 -3.01
C TYR A 93 -15.88 51.02 -1.63
N TYR A 94 -14.62 50.60 -1.62
CA TYR A 94 -13.83 50.37 -0.41
C TYR A 94 -13.01 51.62 -0.07
N THR A 95 -13.10 52.08 1.17
CA THR A 95 -12.22 53.09 1.76
C THR A 95 -11.51 52.43 2.95
N ILE A 96 -10.21 52.22 2.83
CA ILE A 96 -9.37 51.63 3.87
C ILE A 96 -8.45 52.74 4.39
N THR A 97 -8.47 52.94 5.70
CA THR A 97 -7.67 53.95 6.38
C THR A 97 -6.72 53.24 7.33
N ASP A 98 -5.44 53.51 7.20
CA ASP A 98 -4.41 52.94 8.08
C ASP A 98 -4.39 53.64 9.46
N PRO A 99 -3.64 53.15 10.44
CA PRO A 99 -3.55 53.77 11.77
C PRO A 99 -3.03 55.21 11.77
N SER A 100 -2.35 55.65 10.70
CA SER A 100 -1.86 57.01 10.53
C SER A 100 -2.91 57.95 9.90
N GLY A 101 -4.09 57.43 9.56
CA GLY A 101 -5.16 58.19 8.91
C GLY A 101 -5.04 58.30 7.39
N LYS A 102 -4.03 57.61 6.76
CA LYS A 102 -3.85 57.63 5.31
C LYS A 102 -4.68 56.54 4.64
N LYS A 103 -5.20 56.85 3.45
CA LYS A 103 -5.88 55.84 2.63
C LYS A 103 -4.88 54.74 2.19
N SER A 104 -5.26 53.50 2.39
CA SER A 104 -4.46 52.31 2.07
C SER A 104 -5.17 51.44 1.03
N GLY A 105 -4.44 50.53 0.42
CA GLY A 105 -4.97 49.60 -0.57
C GLY A 105 -5.55 48.32 0.05
N ILE A 106 -6.36 47.60 -0.71
CA ILE A 106 -6.97 46.32 -0.29
C ILE A 106 -5.95 45.24 0.00
N THR A 107 -4.71 45.35 -0.48
CA THR A 107 -3.60 44.44 -0.24
C THR A 107 -3.27 44.34 1.25
N LEU A 108 -3.21 45.49 1.96
CA LEU A 108 -2.94 45.49 3.40
C LEU A 108 -4.02 44.73 4.19
N LEU A 109 -5.27 44.81 3.77
CA LEU A 109 -6.37 44.05 4.38
C LEU A 109 -6.23 42.56 4.16
N LYS A 110 -5.86 42.12 2.96
CA LYS A 110 -5.65 40.71 2.62
C LYS A 110 -4.47 40.09 3.38
N GLU A 111 -3.44 40.85 3.67
CA GLU A 111 -2.29 40.42 4.49
C GLU A 111 -2.67 40.28 5.97
N THR A 112 -3.62 41.07 6.44
CA THR A 112 -4.06 41.09 7.84
C THR A 112 -5.11 40.00 8.12
N VAL A 113 -6.03 39.76 7.19
CA VAL A 113 -7.18 38.85 7.38
C VAL A 113 -7.18 37.73 6.35
N PRO A 114 -6.85 36.50 6.73
CA PRO A 114 -6.86 35.34 5.83
C PRO A 114 -8.28 34.93 5.47
N GLN A 115 -8.46 34.45 4.25
CA GLN A 115 -9.78 34.07 3.74
C GLN A 115 -10.44 32.96 4.60
N ILE A 116 -9.66 32.01 5.12
CA ILE A 116 -10.17 30.92 5.95
C ILE A 116 -10.77 31.41 7.28
N ALA A 117 -10.29 32.53 7.82
CA ALA A 117 -10.86 33.15 9.02
C ALA A 117 -12.27 33.68 8.77
N LEU A 118 -12.55 34.13 7.55
CA LEU A 118 -13.83 34.71 7.13
C LEU A 118 -14.80 33.60 6.65
N ASP A 119 -14.32 32.46 6.17
CA ASP A 119 -15.16 31.39 5.60
C ASP A 119 -14.83 30.04 6.17
N LEU A 120 -14.80 29.95 7.49
CA LEU A 120 -14.58 28.67 8.19
C LEU A 120 -15.65 27.61 7.85
N PRO A 121 -16.94 27.96 7.63
CA PRO A 121 -17.93 26.99 7.16
C PRO A 121 -17.52 26.27 5.86
N ALA A 122 -16.94 26.97 4.90
CA ALA A 122 -16.45 26.34 3.67
C ALA A 122 -15.32 25.31 3.96
N PHE A 123 -14.41 25.62 4.87
CA PHE A 123 -13.39 24.67 5.31
C PHE A 123 -14.02 23.46 6.02
N LEU A 124 -14.99 23.66 6.90
CA LEU A 124 -15.68 22.58 7.62
C LEU A 124 -16.39 21.61 6.66
N GLN A 125 -16.93 22.13 5.55
CA GLN A 125 -17.64 21.37 4.51
C GLN A 125 -16.73 20.82 3.41
N ALA A 126 -15.48 21.25 3.33
CA ALA A 126 -14.51 20.75 2.35
C ALA A 126 -14.30 19.24 2.48
N SER A 127 -13.84 18.58 1.44
CA SER A 127 -13.48 17.16 1.49
C SER A 127 -12.31 16.91 2.46
N ASP A 128 -12.19 15.70 2.99
CA ASP A 128 -11.13 15.38 3.93
C ASP A 128 -9.74 15.56 3.33
N LYS A 129 -9.59 15.26 2.03
CA LYS A 129 -8.35 15.50 1.27
C LYS A 129 -8.01 16.99 1.18
N GLU A 130 -9.00 17.86 0.96
CA GLU A 130 -8.78 19.31 0.88
C GLU A 130 -8.42 19.91 2.24
N LYS A 131 -9.07 19.43 3.31
CA LYS A 131 -8.73 19.81 4.69
C LYS A 131 -7.29 19.42 5.03
N ALA A 132 -6.91 18.16 4.74
CA ALA A 132 -5.56 17.66 4.97
C ALA A 132 -4.53 18.46 4.15
N LYS A 133 -4.79 18.68 2.87
CA LYS A 133 -3.93 19.48 1.99
C LYS A 133 -3.75 20.91 2.50
N THR A 134 -4.81 21.51 3.04
CA THR A 134 -4.76 22.85 3.63
C THR A 134 -3.85 22.86 4.87
N LEU A 135 -4.00 21.88 5.76
CA LEU A 135 -3.12 21.74 6.94
C LEU A 135 -1.65 21.55 6.52
N LEU A 136 -1.37 20.60 5.63
CA LEU A 136 -0.02 20.30 5.15
C LEU A 136 0.67 21.53 4.56
N LYS A 137 -0.04 22.29 3.74
CA LYS A 137 0.45 23.56 3.19
C LYS A 137 0.81 24.57 4.28
N ILE A 138 0.03 24.64 5.34
CA ILE A 138 0.22 25.58 6.45
C ILE A 138 1.44 25.21 7.29
N ILE A 139 1.62 23.93 7.60
CA ILE A 139 2.78 23.45 8.35
C ILE A 139 4.04 23.30 7.49
N GLY A 140 3.95 23.58 6.19
CA GLY A 140 5.08 23.53 5.25
C GLY A 140 5.55 22.10 4.92
N VAL A 141 4.68 21.12 5.08
CA VAL A 141 4.97 19.72 4.79
C VAL A 141 4.39 19.34 3.43
N ASP A 142 5.25 18.80 2.54
CA ASP A 142 4.83 18.25 1.26
C ASP A 142 4.89 16.72 1.31
N LEU A 143 3.73 16.07 1.31
CA LEU A 143 3.60 14.62 1.28
C LEU A 143 3.49 14.05 -0.14
N THR A 144 3.37 14.90 -1.15
CA THR A 144 3.19 14.46 -2.55
C THR A 144 4.24 13.42 -3.01
N PRO A 145 5.56 13.62 -2.74
CA PRO A 145 6.56 12.63 -3.17
C PRO A 145 6.38 11.26 -2.52
N PHE A 146 5.89 11.23 -1.27
CA PHE A 146 5.64 9.99 -0.53
C PHE A 146 4.38 9.29 -1.03
N GLU A 147 3.33 10.04 -1.36
CA GLU A 147 2.08 9.53 -1.93
C GLU A 147 2.31 8.94 -3.33
N GLU A 148 3.07 9.62 -4.18
CA GLU A 148 3.45 9.14 -5.50
C GLU A 148 4.32 7.86 -5.41
N ARG A 149 5.30 7.85 -4.52
CA ARG A 149 6.13 6.67 -4.25
C ARG A 149 5.28 5.51 -3.74
N HIS A 150 4.37 5.78 -2.81
CA HIS A 150 3.46 4.76 -2.28
C HIS A 150 2.59 4.16 -3.38
N ALA A 151 1.99 4.99 -4.23
CA ALA A 151 1.14 4.53 -5.32
C ALA A 151 1.92 3.64 -6.32
N LYS A 152 3.16 4.03 -6.64
CA LYS A 152 4.04 3.26 -7.51
C LYS A 152 4.40 1.90 -6.89
N LEU A 153 4.89 1.90 -5.65
CA LEU A 153 5.27 0.68 -4.93
C LEU A 153 4.09 -0.26 -4.72
N TYR A 154 2.91 0.30 -4.43
CA TYR A 154 1.70 -0.51 -4.27
C TYR A 154 1.29 -1.21 -5.56
N LYS A 155 1.37 -0.50 -6.69
CA LYS A 155 1.08 -1.08 -8.00
C LYS A 155 2.08 -2.18 -8.38
N GLU A 156 3.37 -1.92 -8.20
CA GLU A 156 4.42 -2.91 -8.46
C GLU A 156 4.22 -4.16 -7.57
N ARG A 157 3.91 -3.98 -6.29
CA ARG A 157 3.61 -5.09 -5.39
C ARG A 157 2.39 -5.90 -5.84
N GLU A 158 1.33 -5.24 -6.29
CA GLU A 158 0.14 -5.91 -6.83
C GLU A 158 0.48 -6.74 -8.07
N ASP A 159 1.34 -6.21 -8.97
CA ASP A 159 1.77 -6.91 -10.16
C ASP A 159 2.60 -8.17 -9.82
N PHE A 160 3.55 -8.07 -8.89
CA PHE A 160 4.31 -9.24 -8.41
C PHE A 160 3.42 -10.23 -7.64
N GLY A 161 2.43 -9.77 -6.91
CA GLY A 161 1.44 -10.63 -6.28
C GLY A 161 0.69 -11.48 -7.30
N ARG A 162 0.23 -10.88 -8.39
CA ARG A 162 -0.44 -11.59 -9.49
C ARG A 162 0.49 -12.58 -10.21
N LEU A 163 1.73 -12.19 -10.44
CA LEU A 163 2.73 -13.08 -11.07
C LEU A 163 3.04 -14.29 -10.18
N ARG A 164 3.26 -14.06 -8.88
CA ARG A 164 3.45 -15.13 -7.88
C ARG A 164 2.28 -16.12 -7.87
N ASP A 165 1.06 -15.61 -7.76
CA ASP A 165 -0.13 -16.44 -7.65
C ASP A 165 -0.37 -17.23 -8.95
N ARG A 166 -0.08 -16.62 -10.11
CA ARG A 166 -0.13 -17.30 -11.41
C ARG A 166 0.93 -18.39 -11.52
N ALA A 167 2.19 -18.10 -11.17
CA ALA A 167 3.27 -19.06 -11.23
C ALA A 167 3.03 -20.23 -10.26
N LYS A 168 2.57 -19.95 -9.05
CA LYS A 168 2.21 -20.95 -8.05
C LYS A 168 1.05 -21.82 -8.52
N GLY A 169 -0.04 -21.22 -9.02
CA GLY A 169 -1.17 -21.96 -9.55
C GLY A 169 -0.80 -22.80 -10.76
N HIS A 170 0.12 -22.33 -11.61
CA HIS A 170 0.65 -23.11 -12.72
C HIS A 170 1.44 -24.33 -12.21
N ALA A 171 2.35 -24.15 -11.25
CA ALA A 171 3.10 -25.23 -10.64
C ALA A 171 2.20 -26.26 -9.94
N GLU A 172 1.17 -25.81 -9.22
CA GLU A 172 0.21 -26.69 -8.53
C GLU A 172 -0.68 -27.48 -9.51
N SER A 173 -0.92 -26.95 -10.71
CA SER A 173 -1.68 -27.63 -11.77
C SER A 173 -0.86 -28.69 -12.50
N MET A 174 0.47 -28.70 -12.37
CA MET A 174 1.33 -29.68 -13.01
C MET A 174 1.32 -31.00 -12.24
N PRO A 175 1.20 -32.15 -12.94
CA PRO A 175 1.32 -33.44 -12.30
C PRO A 175 2.75 -33.59 -11.74
N TYR A 176 2.86 -34.11 -10.54
CA TYR A 176 4.13 -34.44 -9.88
C TYR A 176 4.17 -35.90 -9.54
N ASN A 177 5.23 -36.59 -9.96
CA ASN A 177 5.44 -38.00 -9.66
C ASN A 177 6.54 -38.13 -8.61
N GLU A 178 6.17 -38.43 -7.37
CA GLU A 178 7.12 -38.60 -6.27
C GLU A 178 8.04 -39.82 -6.43
N ALA A 179 7.63 -40.81 -7.26
CA ALA A 179 8.41 -42.02 -7.48
C ALA A 179 9.64 -41.80 -8.39
N VAL A 180 9.66 -40.69 -9.12
CA VAL A 180 10.79 -40.31 -9.99
C VAL A 180 11.40 -39.03 -9.47
N GLY A 181 12.72 -38.97 -9.38
CA GLY A 181 13.44 -37.76 -8.98
C GLY A 181 13.41 -36.70 -10.08
N THR A 182 14.24 -35.70 -9.91
CA THR A 182 14.47 -34.61 -10.88
C THR A 182 15.71 -34.79 -11.74
N GLU A 183 16.42 -35.93 -11.60
CA GLU A 183 17.58 -36.27 -12.41
C GLU A 183 17.18 -37.11 -13.63
N LEU A 184 17.56 -36.65 -14.81
CA LEU A 184 17.35 -37.37 -16.06
C LEU A 184 18.23 -38.63 -16.10
N LEU A 185 17.62 -39.80 -16.33
CA LEU A 185 18.36 -41.03 -16.54
C LEU A 185 19.04 -40.99 -17.92
N THR A 186 20.33 -41.28 -17.96
CA THR A 186 21.07 -41.37 -19.22
C THR A 186 21.10 -42.82 -19.73
N PRO A 187 20.74 -43.09 -20.98
CA PRO A 187 20.90 -44.39 -21.59
C PRO A 187 22.34 -44.90 -21.53
N ALA A 188 23.31 -43.95 -21.52
CA ALA A 188 24.75 -44.31 -21.55
C ALA A 188 25.18 -45.10 -20.32
N ASP A 189 24.72 -44.81 -19.12
CA ASP A 189 25.08 -45.50 -17.88
C ASP A 189 24.56 -46.94 -17.88
N ILE A 190 23.30 -47.13 -18.35
CA ILE A 190 22.70 -48.45 -18.47
C ILE A 190 23.34 -49.25 -19.62
N MET A 191 23.69 -48.57 -20.72
CA MET A 191 24.41 -49.20 -21.82
C MET A 191 25.77 -49.71 -21.38
N ALA A 192 26.54 -48.93 -20.62
CA ALA A 192 27.85 -49.37 -20.11
C ALA A 192 27.76 -50.57 -19.17
N GLU A 193 26.73 -50.63 -18.32
CA GLU A 193 26.49 -51.82 -17.47
C GLU A 193 26.05 -53.03 -18.29
N LEU A 194 25.16 -52.81 -19.28
CA LEU A 194 24.73 -53.89 -20.19
C LEU A 194 25.90 -54.47 -20.99
N GLU A 195 26.78 -53.61 -21.55
CA GLU A 195 27.97 -54.07 -22.29
C GLU A 195 28.89 -54.91 -21.43
N LYS A 196 29.13 -54.53 -20.16
CA LYS A 196 29.91 -55.33 -19.22
C LYS A 196 29.30 -56.73 -19.01
N LYS A 197 27.99 -56.78 -18.75
CA LYS A 197 27.29 -58.08 -18.54
C LYS A 197 27.25 -58.94 -19.81
N VAL A 198 27.02 -58.29 -20.96
CA VAL A 198 27.08 -59.02 -22.26
C VAL A 198 28.46 -59.56 -22.55
N ALA A 199 29.55 -58.84 -22.23
CA ALA A 199 30.91 -59.31 -22.39
C ALA A 199 31.22 -60.50 -21.48
N VAL A 200 30.73 -60.50 -20.24
CA VAL A 200 30.84 -61.65 -19.31
C VAL A 200 30.12 -62.86 -19.88
N ASN A 201 28.87 -62.69 -20.33
CA ASN A 201 28.06 -63.75 -20.89
C ASN A 201 28.69 -64.36 -22.18
N ALA A 202 29.32 -63.45 -23.00
CA ALA A 202 30.07 -63.96 -24.18
C ALA A 202 31.26 -64.85 -23.79
N ARG A 203 32.04 -64.46 -22.77
CA ARG A 203 33.14 -65.27 -22.24
C ARG A 203 32.61 -66.60 -21.65
N ASN A 204 31.50 -66.54 -20.92
CA ASN A 204 30.89 -67.77 -20.37
C ASN A 204 30.42 -68.69 -21.48
N ARG A 205 29.86 -68.19 -22.58
CA ARG A 205 29.48 -69.00 -23.75
C ARG A 205 30.70 -69.70 -24.40
N GLU A 206 31.79 -68.93 -24.58
CA GLU A 206 33.03 -69.48 -25.13
C GLU A 206 33.57 -70.58 -24.22
N THR A 207 33.53 -70.38 -22.89
CA THR A 207 33.96 -71.39 -21.92
C THR A 207 33.12 -72.65 -22.00
N ARG A 208 31.78 -72.54 -22.12
CA ARG A 208 30.90 -73.73 -22.33
C ARG A 208 31.14 -74.39 -23.65
N GLN A 209 31.34 -73.64 -24.74
CA GLN A 209 31.68 -74.25 -26.05
C GLN A 209 32.99 -75.04 -26.02
N LYS A 210 34.02 -74.52 -25.32
CA LYS A 210 35.29 -75.28 -25.13
C LYS A 210 35.08 -76.55 -24.34
N ALA A 211 34.24 -76.55 -23.30
CA ALA A 211 33.90 -77.75 -22.53
C ALA A 211 33.11 -78.76 -23.37
N ASP A 212 32.12 -78.30 -24.16
CA ASP A 212 31.37 -79.22 -25.06
C ASP A 212 32.25 -79.82 -26.15
N GLN A 213 33.13 -78.95 -26.71
CA GLN A 213 34.10 -79.46 -27.68
C GLN A 213 35.06 -80.55 -27.07
N ALA A 214 35.48 -80.28 -25.81
CA ALA A 214 36.31 -81.30 -25.08
C ALA A 214 35.54 -82.61 -24.85
N ARG A 215 34.21 -82.54 -24.53
CA ARG A 215 33.36 -83.76 -24.43
C ARG A 215 33.28 -84.56 -25.73
N VAL A 216 33.07 -83.84 -26.84
CA VAL A 216 33.03 -84.48 -28.18
C VAL A 216 34.34 -85.11 -28.50
N ASN A 217 35.47 -84.43 -28.20
CA ASN A 217 36.80 -84.98 -28.44
C ASN A 217 37.05 -86.26 -27.61
N ILE A 218 36.60 -86.24 -26.35
CA ILE A 218 36.74 -87.51 -25.50
C ILE A 218 35.87 -88.59 -26.07
N LYS A 219 34.60 -88.36 -26.41
CA LYS A 219 33.72 -89.38 -27.00
C LYS A 219 34.31 -89.94 -28.27
N THR A 220 34.82 -89.08 -29.13
CA THR A 220 35.51 -89.54 -30.37
C THR A 220 36.73 -90.34 -30.03
N GLN A 221 37.49 -90.04 -29.01
CA GLN A 221 38.66 -90.80 -28.59
C GLN A 221 38.26 -92.14 -27.96
N GLU A 222 37.16 -92.16 -27.17
CA GLU A 222 36.61 -93.43 -26.60
C GLU A 222 36.15 -94.41 -27.71
N GLU A 223 35.46 -93.85 -28.73
CA GLU A 223 35.08 -94.65 -29.92
C GLU A 223 36.31 -95.20 -30.65
N ARG A 224 37.38 -94.37 -30.80
CA ARG A 224 38.67 -94.84 -31.34
C ARG A 224 39.36 -95.87 -30.47
N ILE A 225 39.29 -95.68 -29.14
CA ILE A 225 39.86 -96.69 -28.18
C ILE A 225 39.08 -98.00 -28.26
N SER A 226 37.72 -97.97 -28.35
CA SER A 226 36.89 -99.15 -28.50
C SER A 226 37.20 -99.90 -29.82
N ALA A 227 37.30 -99.12 -30.92
CA ALA A 227 37.73 -99.70 -32.20
C ALA A 227 39.16 -100.24 -32.14
N GLN A 228 40.05 -99.57 -31.42
CA GLN A 228 41.43 -100.01 -31.24
C GLN A 228 41.51 -101.24 -30.31
N GLN A 229 40.61 -101.33 -29.27
CA GLN A 229 40.54 -102.55 -28.40
C GLN A 229 40.08 -103.77 -29.19
N GLN A 230 39.11 -103.62 -30.10
CA GLN A 230 38.74 -104.73 -31.01
C GLN A 230 39.89 -105.16 -31.94
N LEU A 231 40.70 -104.13 -32.36
CA LEU A 231 41.91 -104.42 -33.13
C LEU A 231 43.00 -105.05 -32.28
N VAL A 232 43.06 -104.74 -30.95
CA VAL A 232 43.99 -105.32 -29.98
C VAL A 232 43.66 -106.80 -29.72
N ASP A 233 42.41 -107.24 -29.61
CA ASP A 233 41.97 -108.61 -29.46
C ASP A 233 42.40 -109.46 -30.68
N ASP A 234 42.42 -108.84 -31.88
CA ASP A 234 42.96 -109.51 -33.12
C ASP A 234 44.49 -109.45 -33.16
N LEU A 235 45.13 -108.55 -32.45
CA LEU A 235 46.56 -108.33 -32.36
C LEU A 235 47.24 -108.92 -31.11
N GLU A 236 46.50 -109.62 -30.17
CA GLU A 236 47.14 -110.34 -29.06
C GLU A 236 48.15 -111.36 -29.51
N LYS A 237 48.08 -111.81 -30.77
CA LYS A 237 49.16 -112.56 -31.44
C LYS A 237 50.38 -111.72 -31.84
N ARG A 238 50.23 -110.40 -31.86
CA ARG A 238 51.31 -109.42 -32.11
C ARG A 238 51.67 -108.64 -30.83
N LEU A 239 51.48 -109.26 -29.68
CA LEU A 239 51.28 -108.65 -28.36
C LEU A 239 52.54 -108.09 -27.72
N THR A 240 53.72 -108.21 -28.17
CA THR A 240 54.91 -107.76 -27.45
C THR A 240 55.23 -106.28 -27.72
N ASP A 241 54.80 -105.74 -28.88
CA ASP A 241 55.04 -104.36 -29.24
C ASP A 241 53.82 -103.43 -28.90
N ALA A 242 52.60 -104.03 -28.89
CA ALA A 242 51.37 -103.24 -28.59
C ALA A 242 51.19 -102.85 -27.11
N LYS A 243 51.77 -103.65 -26.17
CA LYS A 243 51.70 -103.27 -24.74
C LYS A 243 52.48 -102.01 -24.37
N ARG A 244 53.54 -101.74 -25.11
CA ARG A 244 54.28 -100.47 -24.93
C ARG A 244 53.49 -99.26 -25.39
N GLU A 245 52.73 -99.35 -26.46
CA GLU A 245 51.92 -98.27 -27.04
C GLU A 245 50.66 -98.03 -26.21
N LEU A 246 50.04 -99.04 -25.58
CA LEU A 246 48.90 -98.96 -24.71
C LEU A 246 49.20 -98.13 -23.47
N ILE A 247 50.37 -98.37 -22.82
CA ILE A 247 50.76 -97.56 -21.64
C ILE A 247 50.91 -96.09 -21.96
N LEU A 248 51.43 -95.74 -23.14
CA LEU A 248 51.54 -94.33 -23.59
C LEU A 248 50.16 -93.67 -23.90
N ARG A 249 49.20 -94.46 -24.42
CA ARG A 249 47.84 -94.00 -24.72
C ARG A 249 46.99 -93.89 -23.46
N GLU A 250 47.15 -94.74 -22.46
CA GLU A 250 46.50 -94.68 -21.17
C GLU A 250 46.98 -93.45 -20.38
N ALA A 251 48.26 -93.09 -20.41
CA ALA A 251 48.78 -91.82 -19.84
C ALA A 251 48.23 -90.62 -20.57
N GLY A 252 48.07 -90.70 -21.90
CA GLY A 252 47.42 -89.60 -22.68
C GLY A 252 45.94 -89.46 -22.37
N LYS A 253 45.18 -90.57 -22.09
CA LYS A 253 43.78 -90.55 -21.69
C LYS A 253 43.60 -89.88 -20.33
N THR A 254 44.45 -90.15 -19.34
CA THR A 254 44.42 -89.54 -18.02
C THR A 254 44.61 -88.01 -18.11
N ALA A 255 45.58 -87.57 -18.93
CA ALA A 255 45.81 -86.13 -19.14
C ALA A 255 44.61 -85.43 -19.80
N LEU A 256 43.93 -86.12 -20.74
CA LEU A 256 42.71 -85.56 -21.37
C LEU A 256 41.51 -85.58 -20.42
N GLN A 257 41.40 -86.54 -19.52
CA GLN A 257 40.36 -86.56 -18.48
C GLN A 257 40.56 -85.48 -17.46
N ASP A 258 41.77 -85.19 -17.02
CA ASP A 258 42.11 -84.10 -16.11
C ASP A 258 41.79 -82.73 -16.76
N ALA A 259 42.10 -82.61 -18.04
CA ALA A 259 41.78 -81.43 -18.81
C ALA A 259 40.24 -81.20 -18.97
N LEU A 260 39.47 -82.28 -19.18
CA LEU A 260 38.03 -82.30 -19.23
C LEU A 260 37.43 -81.88 -17.86
N ASP A 261 37.88 -82.47 -16.79
CA ASP A 261 37.42 -82.20 -15.44
C ASP A 261 37.67 -80.68 -15.07
N CYS A 262 38.84 -80.19 -15.46
CA CYS A 262 39.15 -78.77 -15.29
C CYS A 262 38.23 -77.92 -16.11
N ALA A 263 37.94 -78.20 -17.37
CA ALA A 263 37.03 -77.48 -18.24
C ALA A 263 35.58 -77.56 -17.75
N LEU A 264 35.12 -78.70 -17.25
CA LEU A 264 33.77 -78.88 -16.69
C LEU A 264 33.60 -78.12 -15.39
N LYS A 265 34.61 -78.11 -14.49
CA LYS A 265 34.60 -77.28 -13.28
C LYS A 265 34.56 -75.81 -13.63
N GLY A 266 35.33 -75.38 -14.61
CA GLY A 266 35.32 -74.03 -15.12
C GLY A 266 33.95 -73.61 -15.71
N ALA A 267 33.32 -74.50 -16.49
CA ALA A 267 32.00 -74.27 -17.08
C ALA A 267 30.88 -74.25 -16.04
N ALA A 268 30.97 -75.07 -14.99
CA ALA A 268 29.98 -75.07 -13.89
C ALA A 268 30.11 -73.88 -12.94
N ALA A 269 31.31 -73.29 -12.83
CA ALA A 269 31.58 -72.16 -11.97
C ALA A 269 31.12 -70.78 -12.60
N VAL A 270 30.89 -70.75 -13.91
CA VAL A 270 30.45 -69.51 -14.56
C VAL A 270 28.94 -69.36 -14.48
N GLN A 271 28.49 -68.18 -13.95
CA GLN A 271 27.08 -67.77 -13.90
C GLN A 271 26.85 -66.61 -14.88
N ASP A 272 25.77 -66.67 -15.62
CA ASP A 272 25.38 -65.59 -16.50
C ASP A 272 24.74 -64.51 -15.70
N GLU A 273 25.11 -63.28 -15.99
CA GLU A 273 24.48 -62.05 -15.42
C GLU A 273 23.11 -61.83 -16.04
N ASP A 274 22.09 -61.55 -15.19
CA ASP A 274 20.75 -61.20 -15.67
C ASP A 274 20.76 -59.79 -16.26
N VAL A 275 20.51 -59.71 -17.54
CA VAL A 275 20.40 -58.44 -18.29
C VAL A 275 18.95 -58.02 -18.55
N THR A 276 17.99 -58.84 -18.14
CA THR A 276 16.55 -58.62 -18.43
C THR A 276 16.05 -57.33 -17.76
N ALA A 277 16.40 -57.13 -16.49
CA ALA A 277 16.03 -55.93 -15.75
C ALA A 277 16.61 -54.66 -16.38
N LEU A 278 17.87 -54.70 -16.87
CA LEU A 278 18.50 -53.56 -17.54
C LEU A 278 17.86 -53.25 -18.89
N LYS A 279 17.49 -54.27 -19.68
CA LYS A 279 16.76 -54.08 -20.93
C LYS A 279 15.37 -53.49 -20.71
N THR A 280 14.65 -53.91 -19.66
CA THR A 280 13.35 -53.36 -19.28
C THR A 280 13.48 -51.90 -18.83
N ARG A 281 14.50 -51.61 -17.99
CA ARG A 281 14.79 -50.22 -17.58
C ARG A 281 15.14 -49.33 -18.77
N MET A 282 15.87 -49.83 -19.75
CA MET A 282 16.21 -49.10 -20.98
C MET A 282 14.98 -48.78 -21.82
N ALA A 283 14.02 -49.70 -21.93
CA ALA A 283 12.77 -49.46 -22.64
C ALA A 283 11.87 -48.45 -21.93
N GLN A 284 11.97 -48.38 -20.58
CA GLN A 284 11.17 -47.44 -19.78
C GLN A 284 11.84 -46.07 -19.55
N ILE A 285 13.09 -45.88 -20.04
CA ILE A 285 13.87 -44.67 -19.73
C ILE A 285 13.20 -43.40 -20.29
N GLU A 286 12.60 -43.48 -21.47
CA GLU A 286 11.95 -42.33 -22.06
C GLU A 286 10.68 -41.95 -21.30
N ASP A 287 9.88 -42.93 -20.89
CA ASP A 287 8.69 -42.67 -20.06
C ASP A 287 9.08 -42.06 -18.70
N THR A 288 10.12 -42.63 -18.07
CA THR A 288 10.64 -42.07 -16.81
C THR A 288 11.17 -40.66 -16.99
N ASN A 289 11.91 -40.39 -18.08
CA ASN A 289 12.44 -39.07 -18.36
C ASN A 289 11.34 -38.04 -18.68
N GLN A 290 10.21 -38.44 -19.27
CA GLN A 290 9.07 -37.56 -19.43
C GLN A 290 8.50 -37.12 -18.08
N GLU A 291 8.36 -38.01 -17.12
CA GLU A 291 7.91 -37.65 -15.76
C GLU A 291 8.95 -36.80 -15.04
N VAL A 292 10.24 -37.07 -15.17
CA VAL A 292 11.32 -36.23 -14.65
C VAL A 292 11.25 -34.80 -15.23
N ARG A 293 11.02 -34.66 -16.54
CA ARG A 293 10.86 -33.33 -17.16
C ARG A 293 9.68 -32.57 -16.58
N LYS A 294 8.53 -33.23 -16.35
CA LYS A 294 7.37 -32.59 -15.69
C LYS A 294 7.70 -32.13 -14.27
N ASN A 295 8.42 -32.96 -13.51
CA ASN A 295 8.88 -32.59 -12.16
C ASN A 295 9.80 -31.35 -12.20
N LEU A 296 10.78 -31.34 -13.14
CA LEU A 296 11.68 -30.20 -13.33
C LEU A 296 10.95 -28.92 -13.75
N GLU A 297 9.95 -29.02 -14.63
CA GLU A 297 9.13 -27.86 -15.02
C GLU A 297 8.34 -27.32 -13.83
N ARG A 298 7.79 -28.19 -12.98
CA ARG A 298 7.09 -27.81 -11.76
C ARG A 298 8.03 -27.13 -10.76
N GLU A 299 9.22 -27.70 -10.52
CA GLU A 299 10.22 -27.07 -9.65
C GLU A 299 10.64 -25.69 -10.15
N LYS A 300 10.82 -25.55 -11.46
CA LYS A 300 11.12 -24.26 -12.07
C LYS A 300 10.00 -23.25 -11.86
N ALA A 301 8.75 -23.65 -12.03
CA ALA A 301 7.60 -22.78 -11.78
C ALA A 301 7.47 -22.41 -10.29
N LEU A 302 7.79 -23.30 -9.37
CA LEU A 302 7.84 -22.99 -7.92
C LEU A 302 8.98 -22.02 -7.59
N ALA A 303 10.15 -22.18 -8.19
CA ALA A 303 11.27 -21.25 -8.00
C ALA A 303 10.94 -19.85 -8.54
N GLU A 304 10.26 -19.75 -9.69
CA GLU A 304 9.74 -18.47 -10.18
C GLU A 304 8.73 -17.84 -9.21
N ALA A 305 7.80 -18.63 -8.68
CA ALA A 305 6.82 -18.15 -7.72
C ALA A 305 7.49 -17.62 -6.44
N GLU A 306 8.53 -18.30 -5.96
CA GLU A 306 9.29 -17.84 -4.78
C GLU A 306 10.05 -16.54 -5.09
N GLY A 307 10.66 -16.41 -6.27
CA GLY A 307 11.27 -15.15 -6.70
C GLY A 307 10.28 -13.98 -6.69
N TYR A 308 9.08 -14.16 -7.21
CA TYR A 308 8.04 -13.15 -7.14
C TYR A 308 7.55 -12.88 -5.70
N ALA A 309 7.57 -13.90 -4.83
CA ALA A 309 7.23 -13.73 -3.42
C ALA A 309 8.29 -12.90 -2.67
N GLU A 310 9.57 -13.03 -3.01
CA GLU A 310 10.65 -12.22 -2.47
C GLU A 310 10.50 -10.76 -2.89
N GLU A 311 10.25 -10.47 -4.17
CA GLU A 311 9.99 -9.12 -4.66
C GLU A 311 8.76 -8.50 -3.99
N TYR A 312 7.69 -9.27 -3.84
CA TYR A 312 6.49 -8.83 -3.12
C TYR A 312 6.80 -8.43 -1.67
N ARG A 313 7.61 -9.22 -0.96
CA ARG A 313 8.05 -8.93 0.42
C ARG A 313 8.94 -7.69 0.49
N ALA A 314 9.88 -7.56 -0.45
CA ALA A 314 10.76 -6.40 -0.53
C ALA A 314 9.96 -5.10 -0.76
N LEU A 315 8.99 -5.12 -1.67
CA LEU A 315 8.10 -3.99 -1.94
C LEU A 315 7.19 -3.67 -0.74
N THR A 316 6.74 -4.69 0.00
CA THR A 316 6.00 -4.47 1.25
C THR A 316 6.84 -3.72 2.28
N SER A 317 8.09 -4.14 2.47
CA SER A 317 9.02 -3.45 3.37
C SER A 317 9.31 -2.00 2.93
N GLN A 318 9.43 -1.75 1.63
CA GLN A 318 9.61 -0.39 1.11
C GLN A 318 8.35 0.48 1.33
N ILE A 319 7.16 -0.07 1.21
CA ILE A 319 5.89 0.62 1.52
C ILE A 319 5.86 1.00 3.01
N GLU A 320 6.20 0.07 3.90
CA GLU A 320 6.26 0.31 5.34
C GLU A 320 7.30 1.37 5.70
N SER A 321 8.48 1.33 5.07
CA SER A 321 9.52 2.35 5.26
C SER A 321 9.04 3.73 4.78
N ASN A 322 8.42 3.81 3.60
CA ASN A 322 7.86 5.06 3.08
C ASN A 322 6.78 5.64 3.99
N GLN A 323 5.93 4.79 4.58
CA GLN A 323 4.92 5.21 5.56
C GLN A 323 5.56 5.69 6.87
N ALA A 324 6.64 5.03 7.32
CA ALA A 324 7.37 5.44 8.51
C ALA A 324 8.06 6.80 8.30
N GLU A 325 8.68 7.01 7.14
CA GLU A 325 9.28 8.30 6.76
C GLU A 325 8.22 9.42 6.74
N MET A 326 7.05 9.14 6.15
CA MET A 326 5.93 10.09 6.12
C MET A 326 5.42 10.45 7.52
N ARG A 327 5.30 9.47 8.41
CA ARG A 327 4.93 9.69 9.82
C ARG A 327 5.98 10.54 10.54
N ALA A 328 7.25 10.19 10.41
CA ALA A 328 8.35 10.94 11.04
C ALA A 328 8.37 12.41 10.58
N LEU A 329 8.05 12.68 9.30
CA LEU A 329 7.95 14.02 8.79
C LEU A 329 6.77 14.80 9.42
N LEU A 330 5.63 14.13 9.63
CA LEU A 330 4.46 14.71 10.29
C LEU A 330 4.68 14.93 11.78
N ASP A 331 5.32 13.97 12.46
CA ASP A 331 5.64 14.05 13.89
C ASP A 331 6.67 15.16 14.19
N GLY A 332 7.58 15.42 13.24
CA GLY A 332 8.54 16.52 13.34
C GLY A 332 7.95 17.90 12.99
N ALA A 333 6.73 17.96 12.45
CA ALA A 333 6.09 19.21 12.08
C ALA A 333 5.39 19.88 13.27
N GLU A 334 5.48 21.20 13.34
CA GLU A 334 4.80 21.99 14.38
C GLU A 334 3.30 22.08 14.10
N MET A 335 2.53 21.14 14.64
CA MET A 335 1.09 21.07 14.47
C MET A 335 0.39 22.25 15.16
N PRO A 336 -0.71 22.79 14.59
CA PRO A 336 -1.46 23.89 15.19
C PRO A 336 -2.26 23.50 16.45
N LEU A 337 -2.41 22.22 16.70
CA LEU A 337 -3.12 21.66 17.87
C LEU A 337 -2.54 20.30 18.22
N ASP A 338 -2.29 20.07 19.52
CA ASP A 338 -1.80 18.79 20.02
C ASP A 338 -2.78 17.66 19.71
N GLY A 339 -2.25 16.57 19.15
CA GLY A 339 -3.05 15.41 18.72
C GLY A 339 -3.72 15.57 17.35
N LEU A 340 -3.44 16.65 16.63
CA LEU A 340 -3.84 16.80 15.22
C LEU A 340 -2.79 16.11 14.33
N SER A 341 -3.23 15.35 13.34
CA SER A 341 -2.36 14.67 12.38
C SER A 341 -3.06 14.49 11.03
N VAL A 342 -2.35 13.91 10.07
CA VAL A 342 -2.88 13.50 8.77
C VAL A 342 -2.59 12.01 8.59
N GLU A 343 -3.64 11.20 8.45
CA GLU A 343 -3.54 9.76 8.22
C GLU A 343 -4.38 9.37 7.00
N GLY A 344 -3.79 8.60 6.09
CA GLY A 344 -4.49 8.19 4.87
C GLY A 344 -4.98 9.35 3.97
N GLY A 345 -4.33 10.53 4.05
CA GLY A 345 -4.76 11.73 3.32
C GLY A 345 -5.96 12.44 3.92
N ALA A 346 -6.36 12.12 5.15
CA ALA A 346 -7.46 12.76 5.89
C ALA A 346 -6.95 13.34 7.21
N LEU A 347 -7.62 14.40 7.70
CA LEU A 347 -7.35 14.96 9.03
C LEU A 347 -7.81 14.00 10.13
N THR A 348 -6.92 13.76 11.09
CA THR A 348 -7.26 13.05 12.34
C THR A 348 -6.97 13.94 13.55
N TYR A 349 -7.79 13.83 14.60
CA TYR A 349 -7.58 14.50 15.87
C TYR A 349 -7.72 13.50 17.01
N LYS A 350 -6.67 13.34 17.81
CA LYS A 350 -6.59 12.32 18.87
C LYS A 350 -6.95 10.92 18.37
N GLY A 351 -6.48 10.57 17.16
CA GLY A 351 -6.75 9.28 16.50
C GLY A 351 -8.15 9.11 15.93
N LYS A 352 -9.02 10.14 15.99
CA LYS A 352 -10.36 10.11 15.39
C LYS A 352 -10.34 10.74 14.01
N ALA A 353 -10.98 10.12 13.03
CA ALA A 353 -11.24 10.70 11.72
C ALA A 353 -12.22 11.88 11.83
N TRP A 354 -12.19 12.78 10.85
CA TRP A 354 -12.98 14.00 10.86
C TRP A 354 -14.49 13.79 11.06
N ASP A 355 -15.05 12.79 10.41
CA ASP A 355 -16.48 12.43 10.50
C ASP A 355 -16.88 11.86 11.87
N CYS A 356 -15.92 11.30 12.61
CA CYS A 356 -16.08 10.78 13.97
C CYS A 356 -15.89 11.82 15.07
N MET A 357 -15.49 13.07 14.73
CA MET A 357 -15.34 14.17 15.69
C MET A 357 -16.69 14.83 16.00
N GLY A 358 -16.87 15.24 17.25
CA GLY A 358 -17.98 16.12 17.64
C GLY A 358 -17.81 17.52 17.04
N ASP A 359 -18.91 18.28 16.93
CA ASP A 359 -18.90 19.61 16.33
C ASP A 359 -17.93 20.57 17.05
N ALA A 360 -17.84 20.50 18.39
CA ALA A 360 -16.88 21.27 19.16
C ALA A 360 -15.41 20.90 18.86
N GLU A 361 -15.10 19.61 18.65
CA GLU A 361 -13.77 19.15 18.27
C GLU A 361 -13.39 19.66 16.87
N ARG A 362 -14.32 19.57 15.91
CA ARG A 362 -14.15 20.09 14.55
C ARG A 362 -13.87 21.59 14.55
N LEU A 363 -14.60 22.36 15.36
CA LEU A 363 -14.41 23.80 15.48
C LEU A 363 -13.07 24.15 16.14
N LYS A 364 -12.64 23.41 17.17
CA LYS A 364 -11.31 23.60 17.77
C LYS A 364 -10.20 23.37 16.77
N VAL A 365 -10.27 22.26 16.02
CA VAL A 365 -9.29 21.95 14.97
C VAL A 365 -9.27 23.04 13.89
N ALA A 366 -10.43 23.39 13.33
CA ALA A 366 -10.54 24.38 12.28
C ALA A 366 -10.03 25.76 12.73
N THR A 367 -10.36 26.18 13.95
CA THR A 367 -9.93 27.44 14.54
C THR A 367 -8.42 27.47 14.78
N SER A 368 -7.82 26.38 15.24
CA SER A 368 -6.37 26.24 15.44
C SER A 368 -5.62 26.34 14.10
N ILE A 369 -6.17 25.72 13.04
CA ILE A 369 -5.65 25.83 11.68
C ILE A 369 -5.66 27.29 11.21
N VAL A 370 -6.78 28.00 11.38
CA VAL A 370 -6.89 29.43 11.03
C VAL A 370 -5.82 30.26 11.71
N ARG A 371 -5.62 30.05 13.02
CA ARG A 371 -4.60 30.76 13.79
C ARG A 371 -3.18 30.50 13.28
N LYS A 372 -2.86 29.28 12.90
CA LYS A 372 -1.53 28.94 12.36
C LYS A 372 -1.30 29.55 10.97
N VAL A 373 -2.35 29.69 10.15
CA VAL A 373 -2.26 30.33 8.81
C VAL A 373 -1.77 31.77 8.93
N ASN A 374 -2.33 32.51 9.89
CA ASN A 374 -1.96 33.89 10.12
C ASN A 374 -2.04 34.21 11.61
N PRO A 375 -0.91 34.12 12.33
CA PRO A 375 -0.86 34.44 13.76
C PRO A 375 -1.28 35.87 14.10
N SER A 376 -1.21 36.79 13.11
CA SER A 376 -1.63 38.17 13.29
C SER A 376 -3.15 38.35 13.27
N CYS A 377 -3.92 37.39 12.70
CA CYS A 377 -5.38 37.43 12.71
C CYS A 377 -5.93 36.84 14.00
N GLY A 378 -6.54 37.69 14.83
CA GLY A 378 -7.09 37.32 16.13
C GLY A 378 -8.57 37.00 16.12
N PHE A 379 -9.24 36.93 14.96
CA PHE A 379 -10.67 36.65 14.91
C PHE A 379 -11.08 35.61 13.85
N VAL A 380 -12.24 34.97 14.08
CA VAL A 380 -12.85 33.97 13.20
C VAL A 380 -14.37 34.16 13.17
N LEU A 381 -15.00 33.85 12.03
CA LEU A 381 -16.45 33.89 11.86
C LEU A 381 -17.02 32.46 11.83
N LEU A 382 -18.07 32.24 12.62
CA LEU A 382 -18.80 30.97 12.69
C LEU A 382 -20.29 31.17 12.43
N ASP A 383 -20.85 30.43 11.51
CA ASP A 383 -22.32 30.42 11.29
C ASP A 383 -22.89 29.10 11.77
N GLY A 384 -24.05 29.10 12.44
CA GLY A 384 -24.77 27.89 12.79
C GLY A 384 -24.31 27.20 14.07
N LEU A 385 -24.14 27.95 15.17
CA LEU A 385 -23.79 27.39 16.49
C LEU A 385 -24.96 26.66 17.19
N GLU A 386 -26.14 26.59 16.57
CA GLU A 386 -27.31 25.87 17.10
C GLU A 386 -27.10 24.36 17.33
N ARG A 387 -26.07 23.78 16.71
CA ARG A 387 -25.69 22.39 16.92
C ARG A 387 -24.99 22.15 18.26
N MET A 388 -24.56 23.20 18.94
CA MET A 388 -23.96 23.12 20.27
C MET A 388 -24.99 23.38 21.35
N ASP A 389 -25.03 22.53 22.36
CA ASP A 389 -25.72 22.83 23.61
C ASP A 389 -24.98 23.93 24.38
N ILE A 390 -25.68 24.51 25.36
CA ILE A 390 -25.15 25.63 26.13
C ILE A 390 -23.84 25.28 26.86
N PRO A 391 -23.72 24.13 27.57
CA PRO A 391 -22.47 23.75 28.25
C PRO A 391 -21.28 23.59 27.29
N THR A 392 -21.52 23.02 26.11
CA THR A 392 -20.48 22.86 25.07
C THR A 392 -20.05 24.24 24.52
N LEU A 393 -21.01 25.14 24.32
CA LEU A 393 -20.75 26.47 23.84
C LEU A 393 -19.93 27.31 24.85
N GLU A 394 -20.25 27.21 26.14
CA GLU A 394 -19.50 27.84 27.23
C GLU A 394 -18.07 27.33 27.31
N THR A 395 -17.91 26.00 27.29
CA THR A 395 -16.60 25.35 27.30
C THR A 395 -15.75 25.77 26.09
N PHE A 396 -16.37 25.89 24.92
CA PHE A 396 -15.73 26.38 23.71
C PHE A 396 -15.34 27.87 23.85
N GLY A 397 -16.22 28.69 24.42
CA GLY A 397 -15.97 30.11 24.68
C GLY A 397 -14.79 30.33 25.63
N ILE A 398 -14.67 29.52 26.71
CA ILE A 398 -13.53 29.55 27.65
C ILE A 398 -12.24 29.16 26.92
N TRP A 399 -12.27 28.09 26.17
CA TRP A 399 -11.09 27.66 25.40
C TRP A 399 -10.64 28.75 24.41
N LEU A 400 -11.56 29.47 23.76
CA LEU A 400 -11.24 30.60 22.87
C LEU A 400 -10.57 31.75 23.61
N GLN A 401 -11.01 32.05 24.84
CA GLN A 401 -10.38 33.06 25.69
C GLN A 401 -8.94 32.68 26.04
N ASP A 402 -8.71 31.43 26.43
CA ASP A 402 -7.37 30.93 26.74
C ASP A 402 -6.46 30.97 25.52
N GLN A 403 -7.03 30.81 24.32
CA GLN A 403 -6.28 30.96 23.07
C GLN A 403 -6.09 32.43 22.64
N GLY A 404 -6.70 33.40 23.32
CA GLY A 404 -6.68 34.80 22.95
C GLY A 404 -7.34 35.10 21.60
N LEU A 405 -8.36 34.31 21.23
CA LEU A 405 -9.02 34.36 19.95
C LEU A 405 -10.45 34.91 20.06
N GLN A 406 -10.80 35.88 19.20
CA GLN A 406 -12.14 36.43 19.09
C GLN A 406 -12.94 35.59 18.08
N VAL A 407 -14.14 35.16 18.45
CA VAL A 407 -15.07 34.50 17.53
C VAL A 407 -16.40 35.22 17.52
N LEU A 408 -16.86 35.58 16.32
CA LEU A 408 -18.22 36.04 16.08
C LEU A 408 -19.02 34.88 15.51
N GLY A 409 -20.04 34.42 16.25
CA GLY A 409 -20.85 33.28 15.85
C GLY A 409 -22.35 33.59 15.87
N THR A 410 -23.12 32.99 14.96
CA THR A 410 -24.58 33.06 14.97
C THR A 410 -25.21 31.86 15.65
N LYS A 411 -26.28 32.07 16.36
CA LYS A 411 -27.12 31.01 16.96
C LYS A 411 -28.59 31.37 16.83
N VAL A 412 -29.42 30.39 16.52
CA VAL A 412 -30.87 30.54 16.58
C VAL A 412 -31.31 30.42 18.04
N SER A 413 -31.24 31.51 18.75
CA SER A 413 -31.59 31.63 20.16
C SER A 413 -31.84 33.10 20.52
N SER A 414 -32.67 33.31 21.53
CA SER A 414 -32.84 34.61 22.23
C SER A 414 -32.54 34.45 23.73
N GLY A 415 -31.78 33.40 24.10
CA GLY A 415 -31.42 33.08 25.48
C GLY A 415 -30.24 33.89 26.00
N PRO A 416 -29.89 33.72 27.28
CA PRO A 416 -28.84 34.48 27.96
C PRO A 416 -27.43 34.24 27.44
N GLU A 417 -27.22 33.14 26.67
CA GLU A 417 -25.94 32.85 26.01
C GLU A 417 -25.64 33.78 24.86
N CYS A 418 -26.63 34.53 24.35
CA CYS A 418 -26.46 35.47 23.25
C CYS A 418 -25.83 36.76 23.78
N SER A 419 -24.75 37.23 23.12
CA SER A 419 -24.10 38.52 23.41
C SER A 419 -24.91 39.70 22.88
N ILE A 420 -25.55 39.53 21.72
CA ILE A 420 -26.51 40.43 21.14
C ILE A 420 -27.66 39.61 20.54
N ILE A 421 -28.83 40.23 20.49
CA ILE A 421 -30.02 39.62 19.85
C ILE A 421 -30.44 40.55 18.72
N ILE A 422 -30.64 40.01 17.53
CA ILE A 422 -31.10 40.75 16.36
C ILE A 422 -32.59 40.45 16.14
N GLU A 423 -33.38 41.48 16.09
CA GLU A 423 -34.82 41.50 15.80
C GLU A 423 -35.07 42.49 14.67
N ASP A 424 -35.77 42.08 13.62
CA ASP A 424 -36.13 42.91 12.45
C ASP A 424 -34.98 43.74 11.87
N GLY A 425 -33.77 43.14 11.85
CA GLY A 425 -32.58 43.80 11.30
C GLY A 425 -31.89 44.81 12.21
N ARG A 426 -32.26 44.88 13.50
CA ARG A 426 -31.69 45.79 14.51
C ARG A 426 -31.31 45.01 15.77
N ILE A 427 -30.49 45.62 16.64
CA ILE A 427 -30.23 45.05 17.97
C ILE A 427 -31.46 45.24 18.85
N ALA A 428 -31.96 44.20 19.46
CA ALA A 428 -33.11 44.22 20.35
C ALA A 428 -32.87 45.20 21.52
N GLY A 429 -33.80 46.14 21.74
CA GLY A 429 -33.74 47.12 22.81
C GLY A 429 -33.00 48.44 22.44
N GLU A 430 -32.45 48.58 21.24
CA GLU A 430 -31.97 49.86 20.74
C GLU A 430 -33.17 50.69 20.23
N ALA A 431 -33.30 51.96 20.71
CA ALA A 431 -34.32 52.86 20.25
C ALA A 431 -34.15 53.22 18.77
N GLU A 432 -35.23 53.43 18.05
CA GLU A 432 -35.18 54.01 16.70
C GLU A 432 -34.39 55.32 16.71
N PRO A 433 -33.45 55.55 15.77
CA PRO A 433 -32.88 56.91 15.64
C PRO A 433 -34.04 57.88 15.34
N GLU A 434 -34.18 58.89 16.16
CA GLU A 434 -35.12 59.95 15.87
C GLU A 434 -34.83 60.50 14.46
N GLU A 435 -35.79 60.37 13.55
CA GLU A 435 -35.70 61.03 12.26
C GLU A 435 -35.59 62.55 12.57
N GLU A 436 -34.40 63.16 12.37
CA GLU A 436 -34.27 64.54 12.26
C GLU A 436 -35.16 65.02 11.11
N ILE A 437 -36.42 65.46 11.45
CA ILE A 437 -37.30 66.12 10.53
C ILE A 437 -36.64 67.47 10.27
N SER A 438 -35.86 67.58 9.21
CA SER A 438 -35.37 68.81 8.66
C SER A 438 -36.58 69.58 8.02
N PHE A 439 -37.15 70.42 8.77
CA PHE A 439 -38.00 71.48 8.19
C PHE A 439 -37.10 72.55 7.55
N GLY A 440 -37.07 72.57 6.20
CA GLY A 440 -36.41 73.62 5.46
C GLY A 440 -36.71 73.51 3.98
#